data_044fca7fc94cfa7be017330901424cea
#
_entry.id   044fca7fc94cfa7be017330901424cea
#
_cell.length_a   1.000
_cell.length_b   1.000
_cell.length_c   1.000
_cell.angle_alpha   90.00
_cell.angle_beta   90.00
_cell.angle_gamma   90.00
#
_symmetry.space_group_name_H-M   'P 1'
#
loop_
_entity.id
_entity.type
_entity.pdbx_description
1 polymer ?
#
loop_
_entity_poly.entity_id
_entity_poly.type
_entity_poly.pdbx_seq_one_letter_code
_entity_poly.pdbx_strand_id
1 'polypeptide(L)'
;VITGLLMAAFMITSCLNDDDNEVTLSSESSITAFSIKDNIETKYTAKVNGKDTTLTATVKGSDYPFIIDQVERRIYNADSLPVGTNVSKVVVEITADTPYILIVADKDSLWTSTDSLNFENPVKFKVMAQSMEYGAVYTAEINVHKQEPDSLVWSNLSSDFNGSAIQAQKAVYFNDKIYVFA
;
A
#
# COMPACT_ATOMS: atom_id res chain seq x y z
N VAL A 1 -5.52 73.82 53.14
CA VAL A 1 -4.81 72.64 52.85
C VAL A 1 -5.43 71.99 51.60
N ILE A 2 -4.78 72.17 50.45
CA ILE A 2 -5.30 71.68 49.19
C ILE A 2 -4.45 70.43 48.90
N THR A 3 -4.99 69.25 49.03
CA THR A 3 -4.43 67.97 48.65
C THR A 3 -4.65 67.76 47.17
N GLY A 4 -3.61 67.93 46.37
CA GLY A 4 -3.67 67.63 44.96
C GLY A 4 -3.74 66.11 44.72
N LEU A 5 -4.79 65.68 44.07
CA LEU A 5 -4.98 64.35 43.61
C LEU A 5 -4.18 64.17 42.28
N LEU A 6 -3.04 63.56 42.35
CA LEU A 6 -2.23 63.23 41.20
C LEU A 6 -2.84 61.99 40.53
N MET A 7 -3.59 62.20 39.49
CA MET A 7 -4.18 61.11 38.68
C MET A 7 -3.10 60.67 37.70
N ALA A 8 -2.41 59.56 38.04
CA ALA A 8 -1.51 58.89 37.12
C ALA A 8 -2.36 58.15 36.08
N ALA A 9 -2.44 58.72 34.91
CA ALA A 9 -2.97 58.02 33.71
C ALA A 9 -1.97 56.97 33.26
N PHE A 10 -2.20 55.70 33.57
CA PHE A 10 -1.52 54.60 32.92
C PHE A 10 -1.99 54.50 31.48
N MET A 11 -1.19 55.04 30.59
CA MET A 11 -1.31 54.74 29.17
C MET A 11 -0.89 53.27 28.97
N ILE A 12 -1.85 52.34 28.97
CA ILE A 12 -1.65 51.04 28.44
C ILE A 12 -1.58 51.19 26.90
N THR A 13 -0.37 51.40 26.40
CA THR A 13 -0.14 51.18 25.00
C THR A 13 -0.23 49.66 24.79
N SER A 14 -1.40 49.20 24.45
CA SER A 14 -1.58 47.89 23.79
C SER A 14 -0.83 48.01 22.47
N CYS A 15 0.41 47.46 22.40
CA CYS A 15 0.98 47.06 21.15
C CYS A 15 0.10 45.92 20.61
N LEU A 16 -0.95 46.26 19.90
CA LEU A 16 -1.47 45.45 18.83
C LEU A 16 -0.38 45.54 17.74
N ASN A 17 0.64 44.68 17.83
CA ASN A 17 1.34 44.26 16.65
C ASN A 17 0.26 43.55 15.82
N ASP A 18 -0.26 44.23 14.83
CA ASP A 18 -0.76 43.61 13.62
C ASP A 18 0.47 43.02 12.89
N ASP A 19 1.07 42.01 13.50
CA ASP A 19 1.78 41.01 12.73
C ASP A 19 0.65 40.26 12.02
N ASP A 20 0.36 40.69 10.80
CA ASP A 20 -0.28 39.86 9.78
C ASP A 20 0.67 38.65 9.58
N ASN A 21 0.66 37.75 10.58
CA ASN A 21 1.13 36.40 10.41
C ASN A 21 0.11 35.77 9.44
N GLU A 22 0.34 35.99 8.13
CA GLU A 22 -0.24 35.12 7.14
C GLU A 22 0.17 33.71 7.54
N VAL A 23 -0.79 32.98 8.12
CA VAL A 23 -0.62 31.56 8.40
C VAL A 23 -0.54 30.89 7.06
N THR A 24 0.69 30.75 6.55
CA THR A 24 0.93 29.97 5.35
C THR A 24 0.65 28.52 5.70
N LEU A 25 -0.48 28.02 5.20
CA LEU A 25 -0.85 26.62 5.36
C LEU A 25 0.10 25.75 4.53
N SER A 26 0.51 24.62 5.09
CA SER A 26 1.40 23.67 4.42
C SER A 26 0.74 23.11 3.16
N SER A 27 1.54 23.02 2.08
CA SER A 27 1.17 22.33 0.84
C SER A 27 1.59 20.84 0.83
N GLU A 28 2.18 20.35 1.94
CA GLU A 28 2.57 18.94 2.06
C GLU A 28 1.36 18.02 2.03
N SER A 29 1.47 16.93 1.27
CA SER A 29 0.37 16.02 0.98
C SER A 29 0.86 14.60 0.67
N SER A 30 1.88 14.15 1.42
CA SER A 30 2.47 12.83 1.23
C SER A 30 1.84 11.78 2.13
N ILE A 31 1.76 10.54 1.62
CA ILE A 31 1.49 9.36 2.44
C ILE A 31 2.83 8.89 3.00
N THR A 32 2.92 8.80 4.32
CA THR A 32 4.17 8.49 5.05
C THR A 32 4.18 7.07 5.63
N ALA A 33 3.02 6.48 5.89
CA ALA A 33 2.91 5.07 6.28
C ALA A 33 1.66 4.44 5.68
N PHE A 34 1.78 3.14 5.39
CA PHE A 34 0.69 2.30 4.89
C PHE A 34 0.85 0.88 5.43
N SER A 35 -0.21 0.30 5.93
CA SER A 35 -0.22 -1.08 6.43
C SER A 35 -1.60 -1.71 6.32
N ILE A 36 -1.64 -3.03 6.31
CA ILE A 36 -2.88 -3.79 6.50
C ILE A 36 -3.17 -3.84 7.99
N LYS A 37 -4.33 -3.37 8.40
CA LYS A 37 -4.72 -3.25 9.81
C LYS A 37 -5.11 -4.60 10.42
N ASP A 38 -5.90 -5.37 9.69
CA ASP A 38 -6.52 -6.59 10.19
C ASP A 38 -5.85 -7.84 9.63
N ASN A 39 -6.21 -8.99 10.21
CA ASN A 39 -5.88 -10.27 9.65
C ASN A 39 -6.74 -10.56 8.42
N ILE A 40 -6.14 -11.20 7.41
CA ILE A 40 -6.80 -11.53 6.15
C ILE A 40 -6.99 -13.04 6.05
N GLU A 41 -8.15 -13.46 5.56
CA GLU A 41 -8.42 -14.86 5.26
C GLU A 41 -7.63 -15.31 4.03
N THR A 42 -6.99 -16.46 4.12
CA THR A 42 -6.36 -17.16 3.00
C THR A 42 -6.90 -18.57 2.87
N LYS A 43 -7.06 -19.05 1.64
CA LYS A 43 -7.49 -20.42 1.34
C LYS A 43 -6.35 -21.15 0.64
N TYR A 44 -6.03 -22.34 1.13
CA TYR A 44 -5.02 -23.20 0.54
C TYR A 44 -5.52 -24.64 0.45
N THR A 45 -4.97 -25.39 -0.49
CA THR A 45 -5.30 -26.81 -0.65
C THR A 45 -4.26 -27.68 0.02
N ALA A 46 -4.71 -28.58 0.88
CA ALA A 46 -3.85 -29.57 1.52
C ALA A 46 -4.47 -30.97 1.43
N LYS A 47 -3.63 -32.01 1.49
CA LYS A 47 -4.10 -33.38 1.53
C LYS A 47 -4.50 -33.77 2.96
N VAL A 48 -5.80 -33.99 3.15
CA VAL A 48 -6.35 -34.51 4.41
C VAL A 48 -6.87 -35.92 4.14
N ASN A 49 -6.30 -36.92 4.81
CA ASN A 49 -6.64 -38.35 4.59
C ASN A 49 -6.53 -38.78 3.11
N GLY A 50 -5.49 -38.25 2.40
CA GLY A 50 -5.24 -38.59 1.00
C GLY A 50 -6.15 -37.86 -0.01
N LYS A 51 -7.05 -37.00 0.43
CA LYS A 51 -7.95 -36.19 -0.42
C LYS A 51 -7.55 -34.72 -0.38
N ASP A 52 -7.54 -34.08 -1.54
CA ASP A 52 -7.34 -32.63 -1.61
C ASP A 52 -8.52 -31.92 -0.95
N THR A 53 -8.20 -31.10 0.05
CA THR A 53 -9.19 -30.38 0.85
C THR A 53 -8.77 -28.92 0.93
N THR A 54 -9.70 -28.01 0.66
CA THR A 54 -9.48 -26.58 0.84
C THR A 54 -9.63 -26.23 2.31
N LEU A 55 -8.58 -25.68 2.88
CA LEU A 55 -8.53 -25.19 4.24
C LEU A 55 -8.45 -23.67 4.26
N THR A 56 -8.94 -23.09 5.34
CA THR A 56 -8.85 -21.66 5.60
C THR A 56 -7.85 -21.41 6.70
N ALA A 57 -6.99 -20.43 6.48
CA ALA A 57 -6.07 -19.90 7.49
C ALA A 57 -6.18 -18.38 7.53
N THR A 58 -5.48 -17.78 8.48
CA THR A 58 -5.43 -16.34 8.66
C THR A 58 -4.01 -15.84 8.46
N VAL A 59 -3.84 -14.84 7.63
CA VAL A 59 -2.59 -14.12 7.40
C VAL A 59 -2.63 -12.84 8.22
N LYS A 60 -1.60 -12.60 9.00
CA LYS A 60 -1.45 -11.38 9.77
C LYS A 60 -0.91 -10.27 8.86
N GLY A 61 -1.73 -9.24 8.61
CA GLY A 61 -1.39 -8.18 7.67
C GLY A 61 -0.11 -7.41 8.02
N SER A 62 0.16 -7.22 9.32
CA SER A 62 1.36 -6.52 9.80
C SER A 62 2.69 -7.25 9.51
N ASP A 63 2.66 -8.53 9.12
CA ASP A 63 3.86 -9.28 8.80
C ASP A 63 4.36 -8.99 7.36
N TYR A 64 3.57 -8.23 6.59
CA TYR A 64 3.85 -7.85 5.21
C TYR A 64 4.02 -6.33 5.10
N PRO A 65 5.23 -5.81 5.34
CA PRO A 65 5.49 -4.38 5.29
C PRO A 65 5.35 -3.82 3.88
N PHE A 66 4.86 -2.59 3.81
CA PHE A 66 4.69 -1.85 2.55
C PHE A 66 5.84 -0.90 2.29
N ILE A 67 6.20 -0.77 1.04
CA ILE A 67 7.12 0.23 0.50
C ILE A 67 6.28 1.35 -0.10
N ILE A 68 6.65 2.59 0.23
CA ILE A 68 6.05 3.79 -0.35
C ILE A 68 7.11 4.46 -1.22
N ASP A 69 6.97 4.33 -2.52
CA ASP A 69 7.79 5.04 -3.49
C ASP A 69 7.20 6.44 -3.70
N GLN A 70 7.90 7.44 -3.14
CA GLN A 70 7.47 8.83 -3.22
C GLN A 70 7.68 9.44 -4.61
N VAL A 71 8.54 8.88 -5.44
CA VAL A 71 8.81 9.36 -6.79
C VAL A 71 7.75 8.85 -7.77
N GLU A 72 7.55 7.52 -7.77
CA GLU A 72 6.58 6.86 -8.63
C GLU A 72 5.14 6.94 -8.08
N ARG A 73 4.99 7.42 -6.84
CA ARG A 73 3.71 7.47 -6.13
C ARG A 73 3.01 6.10 -6.08
N ARG A 74 3.80 5.08 -5.77
CA ARG A 74 3.35 3.70 -5.63
C ARG A 74 3.51 3.20 -4.21
N ILE A 75 2.53 2.39 -3.77
CA ILE A 75 2.51 1.74 -2.46
C ILE A 75 2.31 0.25 -2.72
N TYR A 76 3.22 -0.59 -2.24
CA TYR A 76 3.13 -2.04 -2.47
C TYR A 76 3.86 -2.83 -1.37
N ASN A 77 3.43 -4.05 -1.11
CA ASN A 77 4.14 -4.97 -0.23
C ASN A 77 5.31 -5.63 -0.99
N ALA A 78 6.50 -5.60 -0.40
CA ALA A 78 7.71 -6.20 -1.00
C ALA A 78 7.58 -7.72 -1.10
N ASP A 79 7.12 -8.34 0.00
CA ASP A 79 6.82 -9.77 0.05
C ASP A 79 5.35 -9.98 -0.26
N SER A 80 5.07 -10.82 -1.26
CA SER A 80 3.68 -11.14 -1.64
C SER A 80 2.98 -11.94 -0.54
N LEU A 81 1.71 -11.65 -0.33
CA LEU A 81 0.84 -12.46 0.53
C LEU A 81 0.74 -13.91 -0.02
N PRO A 82 0.46 -14.91 0.82
CA PRO A 82 0.28 -16.30 0.39
C PRO A 82 -0.80 -16.45 -0.68
N VAL A 83 -0.65 -17.48 -1.51
CA VAL A 83 -1.66 -17.86 -2.50
C VAL A 83 -3.01 -18.05 -1.84
N GLY A 84 -4.06 -17.59 -2.51
CA GLY A 84 -5.43 -17.71 -2.01
C GLY A 84 -5.84 -16.71 -0.94
N THR A 85 -4.98 -15.72 -0.64
CA THR A 85 -5.35 -14.62 0.24
C THR A 85 -6.43 -13.75 -0.39
N ASN A 86 -7.50 -13.52 0.36
CA ASN A 86 -8.65 -12.75 -0.10
C ASN A 86 -8.43 -11.25 0.13
N VAL A 87 -8.07 -10.54 -0.93
CA VAL A 87 -7.83 -9.09 -0.88
C VAL A 87 -9.05 -8.26 -1.32
N SER A 88 -10.23 -8.86 -1.46
CA SER A 88 -11.45 -8.15 -1.86
C SER A 88 -12.05 -7.30 -0.75
N LYS A 89 -11.64 -7.51 0.51
CA LYS A 89 -12.12 -6.77 1.68
C LYS A 89 -10.99 -6.57 2.68
N VAL A 90 -10.15 -5.59 2.43
CA VAL A 90 -8.99 -5.29 3.27
C VAL A 90 -9.19 -3.94 3.96
N VAL A 91 -8.99 -3.91 5.27
CA VAL A 91 -8.93 -2.68 6.04
C VAL A 91 -7.46 -2.27 6.15
N VAL A 92 -7.17 -1.04 5.73
CA VAL A 92 -5.82 -0.48 5.76
C VAL A 92 -5.71 0.65 6.75
N GLU A 93 -4.50 0.88 7.23
CA GLU A 93 -4.14 2.06 8.01
C GLU A 93 -3.18 2.91 7.18
N ILE A 94 -3.52 4.20 7.06
CA ILE A 94 -2.76 5.16 6.26
C ILE A 94 -2.39 6.33 7.16
N THR A 95 -1.10 6.68 7.18
CA THR A 95 -0.61 7.93 7.78
C THR A 95 -0.16 8.86 6.66
N ALA A 96 -0.60 10.10 6.71
CA ALA A 96 -0.25 11.14 5.75
C ALA A 96 0.01 12.47 6.47
N ASP A 97 0.52 13.46 5.76
CA ASP A 97 0.78 14.80 6.30
C ASP A 97 -0.50 15.50 6.78
N THR A 98 -1.66 15.08 6.26
CA THR A 98 -2.98 15.54 6.72
C THR A 98 -3.95 14.36 6.85
N PRO A 99 -5.02 14.50 7.65
CA PRO A 99 -6.02 13.44 7.79
C PRO A 99 -7.00 13.35 6.61
N TYR A 100 -6.93 14.27 5.66
CA TYR A 100 -7.87 14.35 4.54
C TYR A 100 -7.36 13.53 3.36
N ILE A 101 -7.66 12.24 3.37
CA ILE A 101 -7.29 11.27 2.33
C ILE A 101 -8.55 10.90 1.55
N LEU A 102 -8.49 11.00 0.24
CA LEU A 102 -9.57 10.61 -0.66
C LEU A 102 -9.24 9.31 -1.37
N ILE A 103 -10.23 8.44 -1.50
CA ILE A 103 -10.21 7.31 -2.43
C ILE A 103 -10.64 7.86 -3.78
N VAL A 104 -9.77 7.71 -4.79
CA VAL A 104 -10.02 8.19 -6.14
C VAL A 104 -10.81 7.16 -6.93
N ALA A 105 -12.02 7.53 -7.35
CA ALA A 105 -12.94 6.73 -8.14
C ALA A 105 -13.68 7.63 -9.13
N ASP A 106 -14.74 7.15 -9.77
CA ASP A 106 -15.63 8.00 -10.60
C ASP A 106 -16.15 9.21 -9.79
N LYS A 107 -16.41 8.97 -8.53
CA LYS A 107 -16.69 10.00 -7.54
C LYS A 107 -15.78 9.77 -6.34
N ASP A 108 -14.87 10.72 -6.11
CA ASP A 108 -13.96 10.67 -4.96
C ASP A 108 -14.74 10.65 -3.64
N SER A 109 -14.29 9.85 -2.70
CA SER A 109 -14.85 9.72 -1.36
C SER A 109 -13.78 9.85 -0.29
N LEU A 110 -14.14 10.43 0.86
CA LEU A 110 -13.23 10.51 2.00
C LEU A 110 -12.96 9.09 2.52
N TRP A 111 -11.68 8.74 2.64
CA TRP A 111 -11.25 7.50 3.28
C TRP A 111 -11.35 7.60 4.80
N THR A 112 -11.73 6.50 5.44
CA THR A 112 -11.68 6.33 6.90
C THR A 112 -10.93 5.05 7.27
N SER A 113 -10.34 5.00 8.46
CA SER A 113 -9.56 3.83 8.93
C SER A 113 -10.40 2.58 9.23
N THR A 114 -11.69 2.62 8.95
CA THR A 114 -12.63 1.50 9.07
C THR A 114 -13.15 1.01 7.72
N ASP A 115 -12.79 1.71 6.64
CA ASP A 115 -13.24 1.34 5.31
C ASP A 115 -12.60 0.03 4.85
N SER A 116 -13.43 -0.85 4.34
CA SER A 116 -12.99 -2.10 3.72
C SER A 116 -12.88 -1.89 2.22
N LEU A 117 -11.67 -2.06 1.69
CA LEU A 117 -11.32 -1.78 0.30
C LEU A 117 -11.06 -3.06 -0.48
N ASN A 118 -11.39 -3.04 -1.77
CA ASN A 118 -11.09 -4.14 -2.68
C ASN A 118 -9.75 -3.89 -3.39
N PHE A 119 -8.75 -4.71 -3.07
CA PHE A 119 -7.41 -4.68 -3.68
C PHE A 119 -7.18 -5.78 -4.72
N GLU A 120 -8.23 -6.37 -5.29
CA GLU A 120 -8.11 -7.22 -6.49
C GLU A 120 -7.57 -6.40 -7.68
N ASN A 121 -7.78 -5.09 -7.64
CA ASN A 121 -7.16 -4.09 -8.51
C ASN A 121 -6.52 -2.99 -7.66
N PRO A 122 -5.50 -2.29 -8.20
CA PRO A 122 -4.88 -1.19 -7.49
C PRO A 122 -5.88 -0.11 -7.08
N VAL A 123 -5.78 0.35 -5.83
CA VAL A 123 -6.61 1.42 -5.27
C VAL A 123 -5.81 2.72 -5.30
N LYS A 124 -6.46 3.82 -5.67
CA LYS A 124 -5.83 5.13 -5.74
C LYS A 124 -6.25 6.01 -4.57
N PHE A 125 -5.26 6.66 -3.96
CA PHE A 125 -5.45 7.61 -2.87
C PHE A 125 -4.89 8.96 -3.22
N LYS A 126 -5.54 10.01 -2.77
CA LYS A 126 -5.10 11.38 -2.93
C LYS A 126 -5.20 12.11 -1.59
N VAL A 127 -4.13 12.78 -1.19
CA VAL A 127 -4.07 13.54 0.07
C VAL A 127 -4.37 14.99 -0.24
N MET A 128 -5.24 15.61 0.53
CA MET A 128 -5.50 17.05 0.47
C MET A 128 -4.61 17.77 1.48
N ALA A 129 -3.80 18.71 1.03
CA ALA A 129 -2.93 19.52 1.88
C ALA A 129 -3.73 20.46 2.80
N GLN A 130 -3.07 21.04 3.82
CA GLN A 130 -3.70 22.05 4.67
C GLN A 130 -4.10 23.31 3.89
N SER A 131 -3.35 23.65 2.83
CA SER A 131 -3.68 24.73 1.90
C SER A 131 -4.94 24.49 1.06
N MET A 132 -5.64 23.35 1.27
CA MET A 132 -6.81 22.91 0.50
C MET A 132 -6.49 22.53 -0.96
N GLU A 133 -5.23 22.42 -1.31
CA GLU A 133 -4.78 21.91 -2.59
C GLU A 133 -4.70 20.38 -2.54
N TYR A 134 -5.00 19.75 -3.68
CA TYR A 134 -4.86 18.32 -3.80
C TYR A 134 -3.44 17.94 -4.17
N GLY A 135 -2.86 17.02 -3.41
CA GLY A 135 -1.57 16.43 -3.69
C GLY A 135 -1.59 15.41 -4.82
N ALA A 136 -0.46 14.77 -5.01
CA ALA A 136 -0.31 13.71 -5.99
C ALA A 136 -1.15 12.48 -5.65
N VAL A 137 -1.53 11.74 -6.68
CA VAL A 137 -2.28 10.49 -6.54
C VAL A 137 -1.30 9.35 -6.33
N TYR A 138 -1.47 8.61 -5.24
CA TYR A 138 -0.77 7.36 -4.98
C TYR A 138 -1.58 6.18 -5.50
N THR A 139 -0.89 5.20 -6.08
CA THR A 139 -1.48 3.92 -6.48
C THR A 139 -1.01 2.84 -5.51
N ALA A 140 -1.93 2.30 -4.73
CA ALA A 140 -1.65 1.23 -3.77
C ALA A 140 -2.10 -0.12 -4.33
N GLU A 141 -1.21 -1.11 -4.26
CA GLU A 141 -1.46 -2.48 -4.68
C GLU A 141 -1.04 -3.46 -3.59
N ILE A 142 -1.76 -4.56 -3.47
CA ILE A 142 -1.43 -5.67 -2.57
C ILE A 142 -1.03 -6.86 -3.43
N ASN A 143 0.25 -7.22 -3.38
CA ASN A 143 0.78 -8.36 -4.10
C ASN A 143 0.40 -9.66 -3.38
N VAL A 144 -0.17 -10.60 -4.12
CA VAL A 144 -0.49 -11.96 -3.67
C VAL A 144 0.20 -12.95 -4.61
N HIS A 145 0.82 -13.99 -4.07
CA HIS A 145 1.41 -15.05 -4.88
C HIS A 145 0.37 -15.70 -5.79
N LYS A 146 0.70 -15.88 -7.05
CA LYS A 146 -0.17 -16.54 -8.03
C LYS A 146 -0.07 -18.06 -8.00
N GLN A 147 1.02 -18.58 -7.41
CA GLN A 147 1.27 -20.00 -7.23
C GLN A 147 2.05 -20.23 -5.95
N GLU A 148 1.94 -21.42 -5.38
CA GLU A 148 2.72 -21.78 -4.20
C GLU A 148 4.22 -21.72 -4.52
N PRO A 149 5.03 -20.97 -3.72
CA PRO A 149 6.48 -20.80 -4.01
C PRO A 149 7.25 -22.12 -4.02
N ASP A 150 6.81 -23.08 -3.20
CA ASP A 150 7.44 -24.40 -3.05
C ASP A 150 6.92 -25.42 -4.04
N SER A 151 5.95 -25.04 -4.91
CA SER A 151 5.36 -25.92 -5.90
C SER A 151 6.08 -25.77 -7.24
N LEU A 152 6.83 -26.79 -7.63
CA LEU A 152 7.37 -26.90 -8.98
C LEU A 152 6.27 -27.39 -9.92
N VAL A 153 5.81 -26.50 -10.81
CA VAL A 153 4.88 -26.86 -11.87
C VAL A 153 5.68 -27.24 -13.11
N TRP A 154 5.69 -28.53 -13.41
CA TRP A 154 6.30 -29.03 -14.65
C TRP A 154 5.28 -28.93 -15.77
N SER A 155 5.63 -28.25 -16.86
CA SER A 155 4.86 -28.27 -18.09
C SER A 155 5.66 -28.95 -19.19
N ASN A 156 5.03 -29.84 -19.93
CA ASN A 156 5.67 -30.45 -21.10
C ASN A 156 5.55 -29.46 -22.26
N LEU A 157 6.67 -28.86 -22.66
CA LEU A 157 6.72 -27.89 -23.75
C LEU A 157 6.64 -28.57 -25.14
N SER A 158 7.06 -29.85 -25.23
CA SER A 158 6.96 -30.63 -26.45
C SER A 158 6.99 -32.11 -26.09
N SER A 159 6.08 -32.90 -26.68
CA SER A 159 6.06 -34.35 -26.53
C SER A 159 7.06 -35.06 -27.48
N ASP A 160 7.51 -34.38 -28.55
CA ASP A 160 8.37 -34.92 -29.60
C ASP A 160 9.68 -34.16 -29.69
N PHE A 161 10.40 -34.09 -28.58
CA PHE A 161 11.72 -33.51 -28.59
C PHE A 161 12.73 -34.61 -28.98
N ASN A 162 12.96 -34.72 -30.29
CA ASN A 162 13.97 -35.57 -30.92
C ASN A 162 13.91 -37.08 -30.58
N GLY A 163 13.27 -37.88 -31.42
CA GLY A 163 12.99 -39.31 -31.24
C GLY A 163 14.21 -40.27 -31.13
N SER A 164 15.39 -39.80 -30.75
CA SER A 164 16.57 -40.60 -30.49
C SER A 164 16.80 -40.77 -28.99
N ALA A 165 17.17 -41.97 -28.55
CA ALA A 165 17.53 -42.20 -27.16
C ALA A 165 18.78 -41.40 -26.81
N ILE A 166 18.60 -40.34 -26.02
CA ILE A 166 19.71 -39.47 -25.57
C ILE A 166 20.25 -40.04 -24.27
N GLN A 167 21.56 -40.38 -24.26
CA GLN A 167 22.20 -40.94 -23.08
C GLN A 167 22.57 -39.89 -22.04
N ALA A 168 22.80 -38.64 -22.46
CA ALA A 168 23.06 -37.51 -21.59
C ALA A 168 22.63 -36.23 -22.30
N GLN A 169 22.00 -35.32 -21.56
CA GLN A 169 21.62 -34.04 -22.12
C GLN A 169 21.83 -32.92 -21.11
N LYS A 170 22.11 -31.72 -21.60
CA LYS A 170 22.16 -30.49 -20.85
C LYS A 170 21.35 -29.41 -21.56
N ALA A 171 20.44 -28.77 -20.86
CA ALA A 171 19.66 -27.65 -21.39
C ALA A 171 20.16 -26.35 -20.80
N VAL A 172 20.25 -25.32 -21.62
CA VAL A 172 20.61 -23.96 -21.20
C VAL A 172 19.59 -22.99 -21.82
N TYR A 173 19.01 -22.14 -21.02
CA TYR A 173 18.17 -21.05 -21.50
C TYR A 173 19.00 -19.79 -21.70
N PHE A 174 18.97 -19.24 -22.90
CA PHE A 174 19.67 -18.01 -23.25
C PHE A 174 18.93 -17.28 -24.38
N ASN A 175 18.71 -15.99 -24.21
CA ASN A 175 18.13 -15.10 -25.22
C ASN A 175 16.78 -15.63 -25.78
N ASP A 176 15.83 -15.94 -24.86
CA ASP A 176 14.49 -16.49 -25.14
C ASP A 176 14.48 -17.83 -25.90
N LYS A 177 15.59 -18.54 -25.90
CA LYS A 177 15.71 -19.85 -26.52
C LYS A 177 16.29 -20.88 -25.56
N ILE A 178 15.80 -22.10 -25.67
CA ILE A 178 16.37 -23.26 -24.96
C ILE A 178 17.30 -23.98 -25.91
N TYR A 179 18.58 -24.07 -25.52
CA TYR A 179 19.61 -24.84 -26.23
C TYR A 179 19.75 -26.16 -25.49
N VAL A 180 19.63 -27.26 -26.23
CA VAL A 180 19.82 -28.60 -25.70
C VAL A 180 21.04 -29.22 -26.37
N PHE A 181 21.97 -29.65 -25.56
CA PHE A 181 23.17 -30.36 -25.97
C PHE A 181 22.99 -31.84 -25.60
N ALA A 182 23.15 -32.74 -26.59
CA ALA A 182 23.02 -34.18 -26.46
C ALA A 182 24.33 -34.86 -26.89
#